data_e4e9b7059070694ef6533342814d0f3d
#
_entry.id   e4e9b7059070694ef6533342814d0f3d
#
_cell.length_a   1.000
_cell.length_b   1.000
_cell.length_c   1.000
_cell.angle_alpha   90.00
_cell.angle_beta   90.00
_cell.angle_gamma   90.00
#
_symmetry.space_group_name_H-M   'P 1'
#
loop_
_entity.id
_entity.type
_entity.pdbx_description
1 polymer ?
#
loop_
_entity_poly.entity_id
_entity_poly.type
_entity_poly.pdbx_seq_one_letter_code
_entity_poly.pdbx_strand_id
1 'polypeptide(L)'
;MVLDRIIDGFHMTRVLMGGGSSLNMLYQDTVRKMGINPSRIKPTKTAFKGVIPGVEARCTGSITLEVVFSSPDNFRSEELIFDIVPFRSGYHALLGRTAFARFNAVPHYAYLKLKMPGPRGVIIVNGNMERSLRTAEHTTALAAEV
;
A
#
# COMPACT_ATOMS: atom_id res chain seq x y z
N MET A 1 -2.88 0.78 -9.10
CA MET A 1 -1.89 1.85 -9.37
C MET A 1 -0.63 1.56 -8.57
N VAL A 2 0.51 1.55 -9.20
CA VAL A 2 1.81 1.33 -8.54
C VAL A 2 2.48 2.67 -8.30
N LEU A 3 2.94 2.90 -7.07
CA LEU A 3 3.51 4.15 -6.63
C LEU A 3 4.91 3.95 -6.06
N ASP A 4 5.66 5.02 -6.11
CA ASP A 4 6.97 5.17 -5.49
C ASP A 4 6.78 6.11 -4.29
N ARG A 5 6.93 5.59 -3.07
CA ARG A 5 6.58 6.33 -1.85
C ARG A 5 7.61 6.17 -0.75
N ILE A 6 7.62 7.14 0.17
CA ILE A 6 8.41 7.07 1.39
C ILE A 6 7.51 6.60 2.52
N ILE A 7 7.84 5.45 3.08
CA ILE A 7 7.13 4.83 4.21
C ILE A 7 8.13 4.59 5.32
N ASP A 8 7.89 5.16 6.50
CA ASP A 8 8.78 5.09 7.68
C ASP A 8 10.23 5.49 7.34
N GLY A 9 10.40 6.49 6.49
CA GLY A 9 11.71 6.94 6.02
C GLY A 9 12.35 6.10 4.92
N PHE A 10 11.76 4.99 4.53
CA PHE A 10 12.25 4.13 3.47
C PHE A 10 11.61 4.46 2.13
N HIS A 11 12.44 4.58 1.10
CA HIS A 11 11.98 4.76 -0.26
C HIS A 11 11.53 3.43 -0.85
N MET A 12 10.24 3.28 -1.05
CA MET A 12 9.65 2.05 -1.59
C MET A 12 9.13 2.30 -3.00
N THR A 13 9.66 1.57 -3.97
CA THR A 13 9.39 1.79 -5.40
C THR A 13 8.20 0.99 -5.93
N ARG A 14 7.69 0.05 -5.15
CA ARG A 14 6.59 -0.83 -5.55
C ARG A 14 5.52 -0.87 -4.48
N VAL A 15 4.83 0.24 -4.32
CA VAL A 15 3.67 0.36 -3.44
C VAL A 15 2.42 0.31 -4.29
N LEU A 16 1.62 -0.73 -4.10
CA LEU A 16 0.35 -0.86 -4.80
C LEU A 16 -0.71 -0.08 -4.03
N MET A 17 -1.47 0.77 -4.73
CA MET A 17 -2.58 1.51 -4.13
C MET A 17 -3.86 1.21 -4.89
N GLY A 18 -4.88 0.74 -4.17
CA GLY A 18 -6.13 0.36 -4.78
C GLY A 18 -7.30 0.31 -3.80
N GLY A 19 -8.48 0.68 -4.29
CA GLY A 19 -9.73 0.69 -3.50
C GLY A 19 -10.35 -0.68 -3.29
N GLY A 20 -9.77 -1.75 -3.85
CA GLY A 20 -10.28 -3.11 -3.68
C GLY A 20 -9.98 -3.72 -2.32
N SER A 21 -9.06 -3.16 -1.55
CA SER A 21 -8.73 -3.63 -0.21
C SER A 21 -9.18 -2.63 0.84
N SER A 22 -9.76 -3.13 1.93
CA SER A 22 -10.05 -2.31 3.11
C SER A 22 -8.82 -2.13 4.01
N LEU A 23 -7.79 -2.94 3.81
CA LEU A 23 -6.60 -2.97 4.66
C LEU A 23 -5.42 -2.33 3.95
N ASN A 24 -4.52 -1.72 4.73
CA ASN A 24 -3.16 -1.47 4.29
C ASN A 24 -2.33 -2.68 4.71
N MET A 25 -1.55 -3.21 3.81
CA MET A 25 -0.76 -4.42 4.06
C MET A 25 0.72 -4.16 3.90
N LEU A 26 1.50 -4.74 4.78
CA LEU A 26 2.95 -4.75 4.69
C LEU A 26 3.41 -6.21 4.57
N TYR A 27 4.15 -6.51 3.53
CA TYR A 27 4.59 -7.89 3.29
C TYR A 27 5.79 -8.25 4.17
N GLN A 28 5.88 -9.51 4.55
CA GLN A 28 6.89 -9.98 5.48
C GLN A 28 8.32 -9.68 5.03
N ASP A 29 8.60 -9.79 3.75
CA ASP A 29 9.93 -9.47 3.20
C ASP A 29 10.29 -8.00 3.39
N THR A 30 9.30 -7.12 3.25
CA THR A 30 9.48 -5.68 3.47
C THR A 30 9.80 -5.41 4.93
N VAL A 31 9.08 -6.03 5.86
CA VAL A 31 9.33 -5.91 7.30
C VAL A 31 10.76 -6.29 7.65
N ARG A 32 11.25 -7.39 7.10
CA ARG A 32 12.62 -7.85 7.31
C ARG A 32 13.65 -6.84 6.78
N LYS A 33 13.43 -6.32 5.58
CA LYS A 33 14.35 -5.36 4.95
C LYS A 33 14.39 -4.02 5.69
N MET A 34 13.28 -3.64 6.31
CA MET A 34 13.21 -2.41 7.09
C MET A 34 13.96 -2.48 8.42
N GLY A 35 14.25 -3.68 8.90
CA GLY A 35 14.90 -3.85 10.20
C GLY A 35 14.05 -3.31 11.35
N ILE A 36 12.74 -3.49 11.28
CA ILE A 36 11.80 -2.96 12.26
C ILE A 36 12.03 -3.61 13.62
N ASN A 37 12.10 -2.77 14.67
CA ASN A 37 12.14 -3.26 16.05
C ASN A 37 10.84 -4.04 16.34
N PRO A 38 10.93 -5.31 16.78
CA PRO A 38 9.73 -6.11 17.07
C PRO A 38 8.79 -5.50 18.10
N SER A 39 9.29 -4.64 18.98
CA SER A 39 8.47 -3.95 19.98
C SER A 39 7.43 -3.01 19.35
N ARG A 40 7.63 -2.58 18.12
CA ARG A 40 6.67 -1.76 17.37
C ARG A 40 5.52 -2.56 16.77
N ILE A 41 5.68 -3.86 16.67
CA ILE A 41 4.68 -4.76 16.09
C ILE A 41 3.70 -5.18 17.19
N LYS A 42 2.43 -4.88 16.97
CA LYS A 42 1.36 -5.19 17.92
C LYS A 42 0.58 -6.42 17.46
N PRO A 43 0.03 -7.21 18.39
CA PRO A 43 -0.87 -8.30 18.03
C PRO A 43 -2.10 -7.79 17.27
N THR A 44 -2.57 -8.57 16.31
CA THR A 44 -3.79 -8.27 15.58
C THR A 44 -4.62 -9.53 15.43
N LYS A 45 -5.95 -9.35 15.42
CA LYS A 45 -6.89 -10.41 15.08
C LYS A 45 -7.35 -10.32 13.63
N THR A 46 -6.81 -9.40 12.88
CA THR A 46 -7.18 -9.17 11.48
C THR A 46 -6.88 -10.41 10.65
N ALA A 47 -7.89 -10.83 9.89
CA ALA A 47 -7.77 -11.91 8.94
C ALA A 47 -8.24 -11.42 7.58
N PHE A 48 -7.75 -12.04 6.52
CA PHE A 48 -8.19 -11.74 5.17
C PHE A 48 -8.42 -13.03 4.40
N LYS A 49 -9.34 -12.98 3.44
CA LYS A 49 -9.59 -14.12 2.56
C LYS A 49 -8.57 -14.10 1.44
N GLY A 50 -7.90 -15.23 1.26
CA GLY A 50 -6.99 -15.42 0.14
C GLY A 50 -7.76 -15.52 -1.20
N VAL A 51 -7.01 -15.64 -2.26
CA VAL A 51 -7.55 -15.79 -3.62
C VAL A 51 -8.28 -17.14 -3.77
N ILE A 52 -7.91 -18.13 -2.97
CA ILE A 52 -8.54 -19.46 -2.96
C ILE A 52 -9.79 -19.41 -2.08
N PRO A 53 -11.00 -19.70 -2.60
CA PRO A 53 -12.21 -19.71 -1.81
C PRO A 53 -12.11 -20.66 -0.62
N GLY A 54 -12.55 -20.20 0.55
CA GLY A 54 -12.53 -20.99 1.77
C GLY A 54 -11.20 -20.99 2.53
N VAL A 55 -10.15 -20.40 1.96
CA VAL A 55 -8.86 -20.23 2.64
C VAL A 55 -8.79 -18.83 3.24
N GLU A 56 -8.59 -18.78 4.55
CA GLU A 56 -8.42 -17.55 5.30
C GLU A 56 -7.01 -17.49 5.85
N ALA A 57 -6.34 -16.36 5.68
CA ALA A 57 -5.03 -16.13 6.24
C ALA A 57 -5.10 -15.07 7.33
N ARG A 58 -4.35 -15.27 8.40
CA ARG A 58 -4.27 -14.31 9.50
C ARG A 58 -3.03 -13.44 9.36
N CYS A 59 -3.18 -12.16 9.68
CA CYS A 59 -2.06 -11.26 9.79
C CYS A 59 -1.21 -11.62 11.01
N THR A 60 0.11 -11.47 10.87
CA THR A 60 1.06 -11.79 11.94
C THR A 60 1.20 -10.70 12.98
N GLY A 61 0.73 -9.50 12.67
CA GLY A 61 0.74 -8.35 13.56
C GLY A 61 0.34 -7.10 12.82
N SER A 62 0.34 -5.98 13.52
CA SER A 62 0.09 -4.67 12.92
C SER A 62 1.14 -3.67 13.38
N ILE A 63 1.38 -2.65 12.57
CA ILE A 63 2.34 -1.61 12.84
C ILE A 63 1.85 -0.28 12.28
N THR A 64 2.09 0.80 13.01
CA THR A 64 1.81 2.16 12.53
C THR A 64 3.05 2.73 11.89
N LEU A 65 2.93 3.17 10.64
CA LEU A 65 4.02 3.74 9.86
C LEU A 65 3.62 5.08 9.28
N GLU A 66 4.59 5.99 9.18
CA GLU A 66 4.41 7.25 8.49
C GLU A 66 4.50 7.05 6.97
N VAL A 67 3.52 7.57 6.25
CA VAL A 67 3.47 7.55 4.78
C VAL A 67 3.50 8.99 4.28
N VAL A 68 4.43 9.29 3.38
CA VAL A 68 4.60 10.63 2.82
C VAL A 68 4.21 10.64 1.34
N PHE A 69 3.32 11.56 0.99
CA PHE A 69 3.03 11.93 -0.39
C PHE A 69 3.53 13.33 -0.65
N SER A 70 4.14 13.54 -1.81
CA SER A 70 4.71 14.84 -2.14
C SER A 70 4.59 15.18 -3.63
N SER A 71 4.51 16.46 -3.90
CA SER A 71 4.81 17.09 -5.18
C SER A 71 5.78 18.26 -4.89
N PRO A 72 6.39 18.93 -5.91
CA PRO A 72 7.37 19.97 -5.64
C PRO A 72 6.89 21.00 -4.62
N ASP A 73 7.68 21.22 -3.57
CA ASP A 73 7.43 22.16 -2.47
C ASP A 73 6.11 21.95 -1.70
N ASN A 74 5.48 20.78 -1.85
CA ASN A 74 4.21 20.47 -1.21
C ASN A 74 4.20 18.99 -0.80
N PHE A 75 4.11 18.73 0.52
CA PHE A 75 4.08 17.36 1.01
C PHE A 75 3.08 17.22 2.15
N ARG A 76 2.60 16.01 2.30
CA ARG A 76 1.71 15.62 3.39
C ARG A 76 2.13 14.26 3.91
N SER A 77 2.22 14.12 5.22
CA SER A 77 2.46 12.84 5.87
C SER A 77 1.30 12.48 6.79
N GLU A 78 0.99 11.22 6.84
CA GLU A 78 -0.03 10.67 7.74
C GLU A 78 0.48 9.34 8.32
N GLU A 79 0.10 9.06 9.54
CA GLU A 79 0.34 7.76 10.13
C GLU A 79 -0.77 6.80 9.74
N LEU A 80 -0.40 5.65 9.20
CA LEU A 80 -1.33 4.61 8.79
C LEU A 80 -1.02 3.31 9.52
N ILE A 81 -2.06 2.56 9.82
CA ILE A 81 -1.93 1.23 10.38
C ILE A 81 -1.80 0.23 9.23
N PHE A 82 -0.75 -0.58 9.28
CA PHE A 82 -0.50 -1.66 8.33
C PHE A 82 -0.66 -3.00 9.03
N ASP A 83 -1.36 -3.91 8.39
CA ASP A 83 -1.40 -5.29 8.81
C ASP A 83 -0.28 -6.07 8.11
N ILE A 84 0.52 -6.79 8.90
CA ILE A 84 1.64 -7.56 8.39
C ILE A 84 1.12 -8.91 7.92
N VAL A 85 1.35 -9.23 6.65
CA VAL A 85 0.92 -10.50 6.08
C VAL A 85 2.11 -11.45 5.94
N PRO A 86 1.92 -12.77 6.22
CA PRO A 86 3.01 -13.74 6.23
C PRO A 86 3.39 -14.23 4.84
N PHE A 87 3.19 -13.41 3.83
CA PHE A 87 3.49 -13.76 2.43
C PHE A 87 4.62 -12.94 1.88
N ARG A 88 5.28 -13.52 0.88
CA ARG A 88 6.17 -12.79 0.00
C ARG A 88 5.37 -12.17 -1.13
N SER A 89 5.79 -11.00 -1.58
CA SER A 89 5.17 -10.33 -2.71
C SER A 89 6.24 -9.58 -3.50
N GLY A 90 5.96 -9.40 -4.79
CA GLY A 90 6.74 -8.49 -5.62
C GLY A 90 6.54 -7.03 -5.26
N TYR A 91 5.57 -6.71 -4.40
CA TYR A 91 5.30 -5.36 -3.90
C TYR A 91 5.87 -5.19 -2.49
N HIS A 92 6.24 -3.95 -2.14
CA HIS A 92 6.68 -3.61 -0.79
C HIS A 92 5.50 -3.48 0.17
N ALA A 93 4.42 -2.86 -0.28
CA ALA A 93 3.25 -2.60 0.52
C ALA A 93 2.01 -2.44 -0.34
N LEU A 94 0.83 -2.54 0.29
CA LEU A 94 -0.46 -2.23 -0.30
C LEU A 94 -1.13 -1.13 0.53
N LEU A 95 -1.55 -0.06 -0.14
CA LEU A 95 -2.38 0.98 0.43
C LEU A 95 -3.82 0.79 -0.02
N GLY A 96 -4.73 0.56 0.91
CA GLY A 96 -6.13 0.29 0.65
C GLY A 96 -7.04 1.51 0.85
N ARG A 97 -8.34 1.25 1.01
CA ARG A 97 -9.35 2.31 1.16
C ARG A 97 -9.10 3.24 2.33
N THR A 98 -8.55 2.73 3.44
CA THR A 98 -8.24 3.55 4.61
C THR A 98 -7.19 4.62 4.30
N ALA A 99 -6.23 4.30 3.43
CA ALA A 99 -5.23 5.28 2.98
C ALA A 99 -5.87 6.37 2.12
N PHE A 100 -6.73 6.01 1.17
CA PHE A 100 -7.46 7.00 0.39
C PHE A 100 -8.24 7.98 1.28
N ALA A 101 -8.97 7.43 2.26
CA ALA A 101 -9.74 8.25 3.18
C ALA A 101 -8.85 9.15 4.05
N ARG A 102 -7.75 8.63 4.58
CA ARG A 102 -6.85 9.37 5.45
C ARG A 102 -6.21 10.57 4.75
N PHE A 103 -5.81 10.41 3.49
CA PHE A 103 -5.23 11.47 2.68
C PHE A 103 -6.25 12.32 1.94
N ASN A 104 -7.52 11.97 1.97
CA ASN A 104 -8.56 12.55 1.12
C ASN A 104 -8.14 12.47 -0.36
N ALA A 105 -7.56 11.34 -0.73
CA ALA A 105 -6.98 11.14 -2.04
C ALA A 105 -8.02 10.65 -3.04
N VAL A 106 -7.93 11.17 -4.26
CA VAL A 106 -8.80 10.79 -5.38
C VAL A 106 -7.94 10.20 -6.48
N PRO A 107 -8.13 8.92 -6.83
CA PRO A 107 -7.39 8.31 -7.91
C PRO A 107 -7.99 8.68 -9.26
N HIS A 108 -7.13 8.83 -10.26
CA HIS A 108 -7.50 8.96 -11.66
C HIS A 108 -6.78 7.86 -12.44
N TYR A 109 -7.40 6.71 -12.54
CA TYR A 109 -6.76 5.51 -13.08
C TYR A 109 -6.37 5.64 -14.56
N ALA A 110 -7.18 6.34 -15.37
CA ALA A 110 -6.89 6.52 -16.78
C ALA A 110 -5.58 7.26 -17.02
N TYR A 111 -5.26 8.24 -16.18
CA TYR A 111 -4.02 9.01 -16.27
C TYR A 111 -2.98 8.58 -15.26
N LEU A 112 -3.26 7.56 -14.45
CA LEU A 112 -2.40 7.07 -13.36
C LEU A 112 -1.93 8.21 -12.44
N LYS A 113 -2.88 9.03 -12.01
CA LYS A 113 -2.62 10.14 -11.09
C LYS A 113 -3.42 9.97 -9.82
N LEU A 114 -2.84 10.43 -8.73
CA LEU A 114 -3.47 10.51 -7.43
C LEU A 114 -3.43 11.97 -6.99
N LYS A 115 -4.57 12.53 -6.65
CA LYS A 115 -4.69 13.91 -6.18
C LYS A 115 -5.17 13.93 -4.74
N MET A 116 -4.57 14.79 -3.93
CA MET A 116 -4.96 14.97 -2.54
C MET A 116 -4.70 16.40 -2.09
N PRO A 117 -5.46 16.90 -1.09
CA PRO A 117 -5.18 18.20 -0.52
C PRO A 117 -3.86 18.17 0.27
N GLY A 118 -3.08 19.21 0.14
CA GLY A 118 -1.84 19.43 0.86
C GLY A 118 -1.76 20.83 1.44
N PRO A 119 -0.72 21.14 2.24
CA PRO A 119 -0.57 22.45 2.88
C PRO A 119 -0.46 23.61 1.90
N ARG A 120 0.01 23.36 0.70
CA ARG A 120 0.21 24.37 -0.34
C ARG A 120 -0.62 24.11 -1.59
N GLY A 121 -1.85 23.62 -1.43
CA GLY A 121 -2.73 23.29 -2.53
C GLY A 121 -2.74 21.78 -2.82
N VAL A 122 -3.10 21.42 -4.04
CA VAL A 122 -3.26 20.02 -4.42
C VAL A 122 -1.91 19.37 -4.67
N ILE A 123 -1.68 18.23 -4.02
CA ILE A 123 -0.55 17.34 -4.30
C ILE A 123 -0.99 16.41 -5.42
N ILE A 124 -0.18 16.32 -6.47
CA ILE A 124 -0.40 15.41 -7.60
C ILE A 124 0.74 14.41 -7.63
N VAL A 125 0.39 13.13 -7.55
CA VAL A 125 1.33 12.02 -7.58
C VAL A 125 1.09 11.21 -8.85
N ASN A 126 2.15 10.93 -9.58
CA ASN A 126 2.08 10.10 -10.77
C ASN A 126 2.37 8.64 -10.42
N GLY A 127 1.52 7.73 -10.88
CA GLY A 127 1.77 6.31 -10.79
C GLY A 127 2.75 5.86 -11.88
N ASN A 128 3.39 4.72 -11.66
CA ASN A 128 4.24 4.09 -12.66
C ASN A 128 3.37 3.33 -13.66
N MET A 129 3.29 3.81 -14.90
CA MET A 129 2.42 3.24 -15.92
C MET A 129 2.81 1.80 -16.28
N GLU A 130 4.09 1.55 -16.50
CA GLU A 130 4.57 0.22 -16.88
C GLU A 130 4.30 -0.80 -15.79
N ARG A 131 4.66 -0.48 -14.55
CA ARG A 131 4.43 -1.36 -13.39
C ARG A 131 2.94 -1.56 -13.12
N SER A 132 2.12 -0.54 -13.30
CA SER A 132 0.67 -0.63 -13.12
C SER A 132 0.03 -1.55 -14.15
N LEU A 133 0.46 -1.50 -15.40
CA LEU A 133 0.00 -2.41 -16.45
C LEU A 133 0.40 -3.86 -16.16
N ARG A 134 1.65 -4.11 -15.77
CA ARG A 134 2.12 -5.45 -15.38
C ARG A 134 1.31 -5.99 -14.20
N THR A 135 0.98 -5.16 -13.23
CA THR A 135 0.16 -5.55 -12.08
C THR A 135 -1.23 -5.98 -12.52
N ALA A 136 -1.88 -5.23 -13.40
CA ALA A 136 -3.19 -5.57 -13.92
C ALA A 136 -3.18 -6.91 -14.67
N GLU A 137 -2.21 -7.14 -15.53
CA GLU A 137 -2.03 -8.39 -16.26
C GLU A 137 -1.80 -9.57 -15.30
N HIS A 138 -0.94 -9.41 -14.32
CA HIS A 138 -0.65 -10.44 -13.32
C HIS A 138 -1.90 -10.78 -12.49
N THR A 139 -2.63 -9.78 -12.04
CA THR A 139 -3.86 -9.97 -11.28
C THR A 139 -4.92 -10.70 -12.11
N THR A 140 -5.05 -10.35 -13.39
CA THR A 140 -5.97 -11.02 -14.30
C THR A 140 -5.58 -12.49 -14.50
N ALA A 141 -4.30 -12.78 -14.69
CA ALA A 141 -3.81 -14.14 -14.83
C ALA A 141 -4.07 -14.98 -13.57
N LEU A 142 -3.81 -14.46 -12.40
CA LEU A 142 -4.10 -15.12 -11.12
C LEU A 142 -5.59 -15.40 -10.95
N ALA A 143 -6.44 -14.44 -11.29
CA ALA A 143 -7.89 -14.62 -11.23
C ALA A 143 -8.37 -15.71 -12.20
N ALA A 144 -7.75 -15.85 -13.36
CA ALA A 144 -8.09 -16.89 -14.34
C ALA A 144 -7.68 -18.29 -13.86
N GLU A 145 -6.66 -18.40 -13.05
CA GLU A 145 -6.17 -19.68 -12.50
C GLU A 145 -7.05 -20.20 -11.34
N VAL A 146 -7.85 -19.35 -10.76
CA VAL A 146 -8.71 -19.63 -9.61
C VAL A 146 -10.13 -19.92 -10.04
#